data_fdf1b38edb7f378ffe0e1427efa3b6c9
#
_entry.id   fdf1b38edb7f378ffe0e1427efa3b6c9
#
_cell.length_a   1.000
_cell.length_b   1.000
_cell.length_c   1.000
_cell.angle_alpha   90.00
_cell.angle_beta   90.00
_cell.angle_gamma   90.00
#
_symmetry.space_group_name_H-M   'P 1'
#
loop_
_entity.id
_entity.type
_entity.pdbx_description
1 polymer ?
#
loop_
_entity_poly.entity_id
_entity_poly.type
_entity_poly.pdbx_seq_one_letter_code
_entity_poly.pdbx_strand_id
1 'polypeptide(L)'
;MSSSHPWWRHAVVYQVYLRSFADGDGDGTGDVAGLRSRLSYIRSLGVDAIWINPWYVSPLNDGGYDVADYRRIDPRFGTLEDAIGLIEEANGLGLRVLLDLVPNHTSTDHVWFQEALTSAPGGKARTRYHFRPGRGADGAEPPTDWISVFGGRTWSRVGD
;
A
#
# COMPACT_ATOMS: atom_id res chain seq x y z
N MET A 1 25.79 -15.13 24.05
CA MET A 1 26.32 -15.45 22.70
C MET A 1 25.48 -14.68 21.71
N SER A 2 26.06 -13.65 21.06
CA SER A 2 25.35 -12.88 20.02
C SER A 2 25.09 -13.82 18.83
N SER A 3 23.83 -14.04 18.46
CA SER A 3 23.51 -14.83 17.28
C SER A 3 24.11 -14.14 16.07
N SER A 4 24.96 -14.83 15.31
CA SER A 4 25.59 -14.32 14.09
C SER A 4 24.61 -14.09 12.94
N HIS A 5 23.31 -14.30 13.16
CA HIS A 5 22.27 -14.22 12.14
C HIS A 5 21.41 -12.97 12.32
N PRO A 6 20.98 -12.34 11.21
CA PRO A 6 20.03 -11.23 11.25
C PRO A 6 18.73 -11.64 11.96
N TRP A 7 18.14 -10.73 12.74
CA TRP A 7 16.97 -10.98 13.59
C TRP A 7 15.78 -11.58 12.81
N TRP A 8 15.57 -11.12 11.58
CA TRP A 8 14.44 -11.54 10.73
C TRP A 8 14.50 -13.00 10.27
N ARG A 9 15.66 -13.66 10.38
CA ARG A 9 15.82 -15.05 9.91
C ARG A 9 15.00 -16.05 10.72
N HIS A 10 14.72 -15.75 11.97
CA HIS A 10 13.99 -16.62 12.89
C HIS A 10 12.75 -15.93 13.47
N ALA A 11 12.45 -14.71 13.01
CA ALA A 11 11.34 -13.94 13.52
C ALA A 11 9.99 -14.53 13.10
N VAL A 12 9.06 -14.49 14.05
CA VAL A 12 7.64 -14.71 13.77
C VAL A 12 6.99 -13.35 13.55
N VAL A 13 6.35 -13.16 12.40
CA VAL A 13 5.72 -11.92 12.01
C VAL A 13 4.20 -12.09 12.00
N TYR A 14 3.50 -11.23 12.72
CA TYR A 14 2.04 -11.18 12.73
C TYR A 14 1.55 -10.16 11.72
N GLN A 15 0.88 -10.60 10.66
CA GLN A 15 0.32 -9.71 9.65
C GLN A 15 -0.99 -9.10 10.12
N VAL A 16 -1.16 -7.80 9.90
CA VAL A 16 -2.37 -7.03 10.21
C VAL A 16 -2.91 -6.37 8.95
N TYR A 17 -4.11 -6.76 8.55
CA TYR A 17 -4.90 -5.98 7.60
C TYR A 17 -5.72 -4.96 8.41
N LEU A 18 -5.22 -3.73 8.50
CA LEU A 18 -5.68 -2.70 9.44
C LEU A 18 -7.20 -2.52 9.38
N ARG A 19 -7.74 -2.37 8.17
CA ARG A 19 -9.16 -2.10 7.90
C ARG A 19 -10.13 -3.09 8.56
N SER A 20 -9.71 -4.34 8.77
CA SER A 20 -10.59 -5.39 9.32
C SER A 20 -10.11 -5.95 10.65
N PHE A 21 -9.09 -5.33 11.28
CA PHE A 21 -8.45 -5.90 12.46
C PHE A 21 -9.15 -5.49 13.76
N ALA A 22 -9.23 -4.20 14.03
CA ALA A 22 -9.88 -3.67 15.23
C ALA A 22 -10.33 -2.22 14.96
N ASP A 23 -11.57 -1.95 15.23
CA ASP A 23 -12.23 -0.64 15.14
C ASP A 23 -12.03 0.08 16.47
N GLY A 24 -11.39 1.22 16.46
CA GLY A 24 -11.07 2.00 17.66
C GLY A 24 -12.04 3.15 17.91
N ASP A 25 -12.70 3.67 16.88
CA ASP A 25 -13.62 4.81 16.95
C ASP A 25 -15.10 4.42 16.80
N GLY A 26 -15.39 3.17 16.41
CA GLY A 26 -16.74 2.62 16.33
C GLY A 26 -17.45 2.89 15.00
N ASP A 27 -16.71 3.21 13.94
CA ASP A 27 -17.27 3.49 12.61
C ASP A 27 -17.51 2.23 11.76
N GLY A 28 -17.07 1.06 12.23
CA GLY A 28 -17.15 -0.22 11.54
C GLY A 28 -15.92 -0.56 10.70
N THR A 29 -14.91 0.30 10.69
CA THR A 29 -13.64 0.11 9.98
C THR A 29 -12.50 0.01 10.99
N GLY A 30 -11.61 -0.97 10.84
CA GLY A 30 -10.42 -1.04 11.67
C GLY A 30 -9.46 0.12 11.39
N ASP A 31 -8.81 0.61 12.44
CA ASP A 31 -7.98 1.79 12.42
C ASP A 31 -6.71 1.66 13.28
N VAL A 32 -5.88 2.70 13.28
CA VAL A 32 -4.63 2.75 14.06
C VAL A 32 -4.91 2.69 15.56
N ALA A 33 -5.97 3.35 16.05
CA ALA A 33 -6.34 3.34 17.46
C ALA A 33 -6.76 1.94 17.93
N GLY A 34 -7.54 1.26 17.11
CA GLY A 34 -7.92 -0.14 17.34
C GLY A 34 -6.71 -1.07 17.39
N LEU A 35 -5.79 -0.94 16.43
CA LEU A 35 -4.55 -1.73 16.44
C LEU A 35 -3.69 -1.44 17.69
N ARG A 36 -3.53 -0.18 18.08
CA ARG A 36 -2.81 0.22 19.31
C ARG A 36 -3.40 -0.46 20.53
N SER A 37 -4.72 -0.52 20.65
CA SER A 37 -5.42 -1.18 21.78
C SER A 37 -5.12 -2.69 21.86
N ARG A 38 -4.63 -3.30 20.79
CA ARG A 38 -4.33 -4.73 20.68
C ARG A 38 -2.85 -5.09 20.72
N LEU A 39 -1.94 -4.12 20.80
CA LEU A 39 -0.49 -4.39 20.78
C LEU A 39 -0.04 -5.32 21.91
N SER A 40 -0.55 -5.13 23.12
CA SER A 40 -0.24 -6.02 24.26
C SER A 40 -0.71 -7.46 24.02
N TYR A 41 -1.89 -7.65 23.41
CA TYR A 41 -2.37 -8.97 23.01
C TYR A 41 -1.43 -9.59 21.96
N ILE A 42 -1.08 -8.86 20.91
CA ILE A 42 -0.17 -9.35 19.86
C ILE A 42 1.19 -9.74 20.47
N ARG A 43 1.71 -8.90 21.38
CA ARG A 43 2.95 -9.21 22.09
C ARG A 43 2.84 -10.50 22.94
N SER A 44 1.69 -10.75 23.56
CA SER A 44 1.47 -11.96 24.37
C SER A 44 1.48 -13.25 23.53
N LEU A 45 1.29 -13.18 22.22
CA LEU A 45 1.40 -14.32 21.30
C LEU A 45 2.86 -14.77 21.08
N GLY A 46 3.84 -14.01 21.56
CA GLY A 46 5.26 -14.35 21.44
C GLY A 46 5.87 -14.00 20.07
N VAL A 47 5.21 -13.17 19.25
CA VAL A 47 5.72 -12.74 17.96
C VAL A 47 6.80 -11.65 18.11
N ASP A 48 7.67 -11.53 17.11
CA ASP A 48 8.80 -10.61 17.10
C ASP A 48 8.48 -9.29 16.37
N ALA A 49 7.53 -9.34 15.45
CA ALA A 49 7.15 -8.20 14.63
C ALA A 49 5.69 -8.22 14.23
N ILE A 50 5.16 -7.05 13.90
CA ILE A 50 3.91 -6.88 13.17
C ILE A 50 4.21 -6.39 11.74
N TRP A 51 3.43 -6.87 10.78
CA TRP A 51 3.45 -6.39 9.41
C TRP A 51 2.09 -5.79 9.09
N ILE A 52 2.06 -4.48 8.82
CA ILE A 52 0.85 -3.73 8.53
C ILE A 52 0.71 -3.60 7.02
N ASN A 53 -0.41 -4.09 6.45
CA ASN A 53 -0.79 -3.88 5.06
C ASN A 53 -0.87 -2.38 4.74
N PRO A 54 -0.86 -1.98 3.44
CA PRO A 54 -0.80 -0.56 3.09
C PRO A 54 -1.91 0.24 3.76
N TRP A 55 -1.52 1.27 4.49
CA TRP A 55 -2.41 2.21 5.19
C TRP A 55 -2.34 3.64 4.62
N TYR A 56 -1.67 3.77 3.48
CA TYR A 56 -1.52 5.04 2.77
C TYR A 56 -2.83 5.50 2.15
N VAL A 57 -2.91 6.79 1.77
CA VAL A 57 -4.06 7.31 1.02
C VAL A 57 -4.26 6.50 -0.26
N SER A 58 -5.46 5.94 -0.41
CA SER A 58 -5.83 5.06 -1.51
C SER A 58 -7.33 5.13 -1.78
N PRO A 59 -7.80 5.02 -3.04
CA PRO A 59 -9.22 4.82 -3.33
C PRO A 59 -9.74 3.43 -2.92
N LEU A 60 -8.86 2.53 -2.46
CA LEU A 60 -9.15 1.16 -2.00
C LEU A 60 -9.75 0.25 -3.08
N ASN A 61 -9.47 0.50 -4.35
CA ASN A 61 -9.88 -0.40 -5.44
C ASN A 61 -9.13 -1.73 -5.39
N ASP A 62 -7.92 -1.72 -4.81
CA ASP A 62 -7.08 -2.90 -4.58
C ASP A 62 -6.70 -3.03 -3.10
N GLY A 63 -7.68 -2.84 -2.21
CA GLY A 63 -7.49 -3.06 -0.77
C GLY A 63 -6.40 -2.20 -0.09
N GLY A 64 -5.98 -1.10 -0.72
CA GLY A 64 -4.91 -0.22 -0.24
C GLY A 64 -3.61 -0.33 -1.05
N TYR A 65 -3.46 -1.34 -1.91
CA TYR A 65 -2.28 -1.49 -2.76
C TYR A 65 -2.25 -0.53 -3.94
N ASP A 66 -3.37 0.15 -4.26
CA ASP A 66 -3.49 1.24 -5.21
C ASP A 66 -3.21 2.60 -4.54
N VAL A 67 -1.94 2.82 -4.17
CA VAL A 67 -1.51 3.98 -3.37
C VAL A 67 -1.59 5.27 -4.18
N ALA A 68 -2.32 6.25 -3.66
CA ALA A 68 -2.44 7.60 -4.23
C ALA A 68 -1.46 8.61 -3.60
N ASP A 69 -1.06 8.42 -2.34
CA ASP A 69 -0.05 9.25 -1.66
C ASP A 69 0.72 8.42 -0.62
N TYR A 70 2.00 8.18 -0.87
CA TYR A 70 2.90 7.41 0.00
C TYR A 70 3.35 8.15 1.27
N ARG A 71 3.06 9.46 1.38
CA ARG A 71 3.54 10.31 2.47
C ARG A 71 2.50 10.58 3.54
N ARG A 72 1.30 10.05 3.36
CA ARG A 72 0.16 10.28 4.25
C ARG A 72 -0.51 8.98 4.61
N ILE A 73 -0.97 8.89 5.85
CA ILE A 73 -1.91 7.88 6.29
C ILE A 73 -3.28 8.22 5.73
N ASP A 74 -4.03 7.22 5.29
CA ASP A 74 -5.41 7.42 4.88
C ASP A 74 -6.24 7.91 6.07
N PRO A 75 -6.99 9.01 5.95
CA PRO A 75 -7.76 9.57 7.07
C PRO A 75 -8.76 8.59 7.71
N ARG A 76 -9.18 7.57 6.97
CA ARG A 76 -10.04 6.48 7.51
C ARG A 76 -9.34 5.64 8.57
N PHE A 77 -8.02 5.63 8.58
CA PHE A 77 -7.23 4.83 9.52
C PHE A 77 -6.62 5.66 10.65
N GLY A 78 -6.63 6.98 10.54
CA GLY A 78 -6.05 7.89 11.51
C GLY A 78 -5.09 8.90 10.89
N THR A 79 -4.26 9.49 11.73
CA THR A 79 -3.30 10.52 11.35
C THR A 79 -1.87 9.96 11.26
N LEU A 80 -0.95 10.75 10.71
CA LEU A 80 0.48 10.42 10.75
C LEU A 80 1.01 10.35 12.20
N GLU A 81 0.50 11.20 13.09
CA GLU A 81 0.87 11.20 14.51
C GLU A 81 0.41 9.92 15.20
N ASP A 82 -0.80 9.44 14.90
CA ASP A 82 -1.30 8.15 15.41
C ASP A 82 -0.42 6.99 14.94
N ALA A 83 0.01 7.00 13.68
CA ALA A 83 0.88 5.98 13.13
C ALA A 83 2.28 5.99 13.76
N ILE A 84 2.85 7.18 14.02
CA ILE A 84 4.12 7.32 14.75
C ILE A 84 3.96 6.77 16.17
N GLY A 85 2.89 7.16 16.88
CA GLY A 85 2.60 6.67 18.23
C GLY A 85 2.44 5.14 18.28
N LEU A 86 1.78 4.53 17.29
CA LEU A 86 1.69 3.07 17.17
C LEU A 86 3.07 2.43 17.06
N ILE A 87 3.95 2.98 16.21
CA ILE A 87 5.30 2.43 16.02
C ILE A 87 6.13 2.54 17.30
N GLU A 88 6.04 3.68 18.01
CA GLU A 88 6.74 3.89 19.29
C GLU A 88 6.24 2.92 20.37
N GLU A 89 4.93 2.76 20.51
CA GLU A 89 4.33 1.80 21.46
C GLU A 89 4.73 0.36 21.15
N ALA A 90 4.64 -0.04 19.88
CA ALA A 90 5.04 -1.39 19.45
C ALA A 90 6.52 -1.66 19.78
N ASN A 91 7.40 -0.70 19.46
CA ASN A 91 8.81 -0.80 19.79
C ASN A 91 9.05 -0.85 21.31
N GLY A 92 8.31 -0.08 22.11
CA GLY A 92 8.34 -0.12 23.57
C GLY A 92 7.95 -1.49 24.15
N LEU A 93 7.10 -2.22 23.47
CA LEU A 93 6.71 -3.60 23.80
C LEU A 93 7.68 -4.66 23.24
N GLY A 94 8.75 -4.23 22.55
CA GLY A 94 9.70 -5.13 21.89
C GLY A 94 9.18 -5.78 20.60
N LEU A 95 8.13 -5.20 19.98
CA LEU A 95 7.63 -5.58 18.66
C LEU A 95 8.27 -4.68 17.60
N ARG A 96 8.81 -5.26 16.55
CA ARG A 96 9.22 -4.51 15.37
C ARG A 96 8.03 -4.26 14.45
N VAL A 97 8.07 -3.17 13.69
CA VAL A 97 7.01 -2.81 12.75
C VAL A 97 7.56 -2.89 11.34
N LEU A 98 6.86 -3.64 10.48
CA LEU A 98 7.09 -3.75 9.05
C LEU A 98 5.92 -3.06 8.34
N LEU A 99 6.22 -2.18 7.41
CA LEU A 99 5.23 -1.48 6.60
C LEU A 99 5.33 -1.96 5.16
N ASP A 100 4.19 -2.15 4.52
CA ASP A 100 4.16 -2.44 3.10
C ASP A 100 4.71 -1.27 2.29
N LEU A 101 5.49 -1.61 1.28
CA LEU A 101 5.94 -0.68 0.26
C LEU A 101 5.52 -1.21 -1.11
N VAL A 102 4.74 -0.43 -1.85
CA VAL A 102 4.24 -0.78 -3.18
C VAL A 102 4.99 0.01 -4.26
N PRO A 103 6.20 -0.40 -4.67
CA PRO A 103 7.01 0.37 -5.62
C PRO A 103 6.72 0.05 -7.08
N ASN A 104 5.92 -1.00 -7.35
CA ASN A 104 5.68 -1.51 -8.70
C ASN A 104 4.73 -0.63 -9.52
N HIS A 105 3.74 -0.04 -8.86
CA HIS A 105 2.67 0.74 -9.49
C HIS A 105 2.16 1.81 -8.51
N THR A 106 1.31 2.69 -9.00
CA THR A 106 0.56 3.66 -8.19
C THR A 106 -0.92 3.56 -8.51
N SER A 107 -1.75 4.18 -7.68
CA SER A 107 -3.14 4.49 -8.05
C SER A 107 -3.18 5.39 -9.29
N THR A 108 -4.28 5.33 -10.04
CA THR A 108 -4.61 6.34 -11.05
C THR A 108 -4.75 7.75 -10.45
N ASP A 109 -5.09 7.84 -9.17
CA ASP A 109 -5.24 9.12 -8.45
C ASP A 109 -3.90 9.71 -7.96
N HIS A 110 -2.80 8.95 -8.11
CA HIS A 110 -1.49 9.44 -7.72
C HIS A 110 -1.04 10.62 -8.61
N VAL A 111 -0.50 11.67 -7.98
CA VAL A 111 -0.09 12.90 -8.68
C VAL A 111 0.84 12.62 -9.87
N TRP A 112 1.76 11.67 -9.76
CA TRP A 112 2.64 11.29 -10.86
C TRP A 112 1.91 10.71 -12.06
N PHE A 113 0.85 9.96 -11.85
CA PHE A 113 0.06 9.41 -12.95
C PHE A 113 -0.77 10.52 -13.61
N GLN A 114 -1.37 11.41 -12.82
CA GLN A 114 -2.10 12.56 -13.34
C GLN A 114 -1.19 13.51 -14.16
N GLU A 115 0.03 13.78 -13.68
CA GLU A 115 1.04 14.51 -14.45
C GLU A 115 1.42 13.78 -15.75
N ALA A 116 1.53 12.46 -15.72
CA ALA A 116 1.87 11.66 -16.90
C ALA A 116 0.78 11.70 -17.95
N LEU A 117 -0.51 11.67 -17.54
CA LEU A 117 -1.66 11.77 -18.47
C LEU A 117 -1.70 13.09 -19.23
N THR A 118 -1.34 14.20 -18.56
CA THR A 118 -1.33 15.55 -19.17
C THR A 118 -0.04 15.89 -19.89
N SER A 119 1.00 15.05 -19.74
CA SER A 119 2.31 15.27 -20.37
C SER A 119 2.32 14.83 -21.85
N ALA A 120 2.98 15.59 -22.69
CA ALA A 120 3.17 15.21 -24.09
C ALA A 120 3.92 13.87 -24.24
N PRO A 121 3.74 13.13 -25.35
CA PRO A 121 4.53 11.95 -25.66
C PRO A 121 6.04 12.23 -25.56
N GLY A 122 6.78 11.37 -24.85
CA GLY A 122 8.22 11.56 -24.58
C GLY A 122 8.54 12.52 -23.42
N GLY A 123 7.55 13.16 -22.82
CA GLY A 123 7.76 14.04 -21.67
C GLY A 123 8.22 13.28 -20.42
N LYS A 124 9.02 13.95 -19.57
CA LYS A 124 9.64 13.34 -18.38
C LYS A 124 8.64 12.67 -17.42
N ALA A 125 7.47 13.28 -17.20
CA ALA A 125 6.45 12.70 -16.33
C ALA A 125 5.92 11.36 -16.90
N ARG A 126 5.76 11.30 -18.23
CA ARG A 126 5.23 10.12 -18.92
C ARG A 126 6.19 8.93 -18.90
N THR A 127 7.51 9.16 -18.73
CA THR A 127 8.49 8.06 -18.63
C THR A 127 8.41 7.25 -17.35
N ARG A 128 7.65 7.70 -16.35
CA ARG A 128 7.41 6.95 -15.10
C ARG A 128 6.50 5.75 -15.32
N TYR A 129 5.73 5.73 -16.43
CA TYR A 129 4.72 4.71 -16.69
C TYR A 129 4.87 4.14 -18.10
N HIS A 130 4.29 2.98 -18.32
CA HIS A 130 4.29 2.32 -19.62
C HIS A 130 3.14 2.84 -20.50
N PHE A 131 3.45 3.70 -21.43
CA PHE A 131 2.55 4.08 -22.51
C PHE A 131 3.00 3.43 -23.80
N ARG A 132 2.06 2.85 -24.55
CA ARG A 132 2.31 2.19 -25.84
C ARG A 132 1.22 2.57 -26.84
N PRO A 133 1.55 2.71 -28.12
CA PRO A 133 0.51 2.88 -29.14
C PRO A 133 -0.34 1.63 -29.21
N GLY A 134 -1.64 1.81 -29.47
CA GLY A 134 -2.54 0.71 -29.78
C GLY A 134 -2.22 0.06 -31.12
N ARG A 135 -2.74 -1.12 -31.36
CA ARG A 135 -2.67 -1.83 -32.64
C ARG A 135 -3.91 -1.53 -33.49
N GLY A 136 -3.86 -1.95 -34.76
CA GLY A 136 -4.89 -1.68 -35.74
C GLY A 136 -4.72 -0.31 -36.41
N ALA A 137 -5.48 -0.04 -37.48
CA ALA A 137 -5.33 1.15 -38.31
C ALA A 137 -5.60 2.46 -37.55
N ASP A 138 -6.45 2.41 -36.54
CA ASP A 138 -6.88 3.54 -35.69
C ASP A 138 -6.35 3.46 -34.24
N GLY A 139 -5.48 2.48 -33.97
CA GLY A 139 -4.98 2.24 -32.61
C GLY A 139 -6.03 1.76 -31.61
N ALA A 140 -7.18 1.25 -32.06
CA ALA A 140 -8.27 0.85 -31.20
C ALA A 140 -8.02 -0.46 -30.42
N GLU A 141 -7.13 -1.30 -30.92
CA GLU A 141 -6.74 -2.53 -30.24
C GLU A 141 -5.66 -2.28 -29.19
N PRO A 142 -5.67 -3.00 -28.05
CA PRO A 142 -4.62 -2.84 -27.04
C PRO A 142 -3.24 -3.25 -27.60
N PRO A 143 -2.13 -2.71 -27.04
CA PRO A 143 -0.77 -3.04 -27.45
C PRO A 143 -0.45 -4.54 -27.40
N THR A 144 -1.01 -5.24 -26.43
CA THR A 144 -0.90 -6.70 -26.24
C THR A 144 -2.26 -7.28 -25.88
N ASP A 145 -2.40 -8.58 -25.95
CA ASP A 145 -3.56 -9.36 -25.52
C ASP A 145 -3.50 -9.82 -24.05
N TRP A 146 -2.61 -9.24 -23.25
CA TRP A 146 -2.46 -9.59 -21.85
C TRP A 146 -3.75 -9.34 -21.06
N ILE A 147 -4.02 -10.26 -20.14
CA ILE A 147 -5.16 -10.22 -19.24
C ILE A 147 -4.65 -9.81 -17.85
N SER A 148 -5.37 -8.90 -17.21
CA SER A 148 -5.09 -8.48 -15.84
C SER A 148 -5.33 -9.63 -14.85
N VAL A 149 -4.57 -9.68 -13.77
CA VAL A 149 -4.82 -10.61 -12.64
C VAL A 149 -6.19 -10.39 -11.99
N PHE A 150 -6.77 -9.20 -12.15
CA PHE A 150 -8.13 -8.86 -11.70
C PHE A 150 -9.21 -9.18 -12.73
N GLY A 151 -8.84 -9.79 -13.86
CA GLY A 151 -9.74 -9.99 -15.01
C GLY A 151 -9.76 -8.80 -15.96
N GLY A 152 -10.24 -9.05 -17.18
CA GLY A 152 -10.28 -8.03 -18.23
C GLY A 152 -8.91 -7.70 -18.84
N ARG A 153 -8.85 -6.64 -19.62
CA ARG A 153 -7.63 -6.21 -20.33
C ARG A 153 -6.66 -5.52 -19.41
N THR A 154 -5.35 -5.79 -19.57
CA THR A 154 -4.28 -5.10 -18.82
C THR A 154 -4.12 -3.63 -19.24
N TRP A 155 -4.42 -3.32 -20.50
CA TRP A 155 -4.24 -1.99 -21.07
C TRP A 155 -5.55 -1.19 -21.07
N SER A 156 -5.47 0.05 -20.62
CA SER A 156 -6.53 1.04 -20.73
C SER A 156 -6.14 2.13 -21.72
N ARG A 157 -7.07 2.52 -22.60
CA ARG A 157 -6.85 3.65 -23.52
C ARG A 157 -6.93 4.95 -22.75
N VAL A 158 -5.96 5.84 -22.98
CA VAL A 158 -5.91 7.20 -22.43
C VAL A 158 -5.73 8.19 -23.58
N GLY A 159 -6.57 9.21 -23.61
CA GLY A 159 -6.63 10.18 -24.72
C GLY A 159 -7.45 9.66 -25.91
N ASP A 160 -7.57 10.50 -26.91
CA ASP A 160 -8.25 10.23 -28.18
C ASP A 160 -7.37 9.40 -29.13
#